data_81ca9a0e97cd4f3385688e88d1c83b91
#
_entry.id   81ca9a0e97cd4f3385688e88d1c83b91
#
_cell.length_a   1.000
_cell.length_b   1.000
_cell.length_c   1.000
_cell.angle_alpha   90.00
_cell.angle_beta   90.00
_cell.angle_gamma   90.00
#
_symmetry.space_group_name_H-M   'P 1'
#
loop_
_entity.id
_entity.type
_entity.pdbx_description
1 polymer ?
#
loop_
_entity_poly.entity_id
_entity_poly.type
_entity_poly.pdbx_seq_one_letter_code
_entity_poly.pdbx_strand_id
1 'polypeptide(L)'
;MPRAATGYGPLLRTPGAAAFFLTAATGRIGIAMTGLGLVWLLHDRTGSYATAGLAAGGFALAEALVGPQLARLVDRFGQTRVLPCYLLAHGTAVVGLLVSTTPAAAIVAATCAGAAVPQLGALSGARWAHLLRAERGDELPTAFSLESLANATAFLVGPVLVTALGAAGDAVLASAIAAALILGGGAALAAQRRTAPPPARPSADGAVRERSSLLRPAFLLLACLNLAIGLYFGTMGVAVTAFAVGHGIPAAATPIIAAASLSGLLAGWLYGLRRHPTPAPRQLVVAATYLTATAVLLPLAPSAVWLGAAVVLTEAAIPPTLVLLTVLTERAVRPGALTQAFTWNNSASAAGSALAASLAGRAADAWGPSGAFVQAPVAGVVLVLLAVVLARVLVRGR
;
A
#
# COMPACT_ATOMS: atom_id res chain seq x y z
N MET A 1 11.34 -19.62 -30.44
CA MET A 1 10.03 -19.24 -29.93
C MET A 1 9.88 -17.73 -30.02
N PRO A 2 8.80 -17.17 -30.58
CA PRO A 2 8.62 -15.73 -30.65
C PRO A 2 8.58 -15.17 -29.22
N ARG A 3 9.46 -14.19 -28.95
CA ARG A 3 9.49 -13.48 -27.67
C ARG A 3 8.14 -12.80 -27.47
N ALA A 4 7.39 -13.22 -26.45
CA ALA A 4 6.14 -12.57 -26.08
C ALA A 4 6.37 -11.07 -25.91
N ALA A 5 5.49 -10.26 -26.48
CA ALA A 5 5.55 -8.81 -26.40
C ALA A 5 5.45 -8.40 -24.92
N THR A 6 6.50 -7.81 -24.37
CA THR A 6 6.50 -7.24 -23.03
C THR A 6 5.68 -5.96 -23.01
N GLY A 7 4.68 -5.89 -22.13
CA GLY A 7 3.85 -4.71 -21.99
C GLY A 7 2.56 -5.00 -21.22
N TYR A 8 1.89 -3.96 -20.79
CA TYR A 8 0.62 -4.08 -20.04
C TYR A 8 -0.52 -4.65 -20.89
N GLY A 9 -0.56 -4.34 -22.19
CA GLY A 9 -1.61 -4.81 -23.10
C GLY A 9 -1.68 -6.33 -23.21
N PRO A 10 -0.59 -7.04 -23.57
CA PRO A 10 -0.55 -8.50 -23.58
C PRO A 10 -0.88 -9.13 -22.23
N LEU A 11 -0.44 -8.53 -21.14
CA LEU A 11 -0.71 -8.97 -19.77
C LEU A 11 -2.21 -8.92 -19.46
N LEU A 12 -2.87 -7.80 -19.74
CA LEU A 12 -4.32 -7.63 -19.51
C LEU A 12 -5.19 -8.47 -20.44
N ARG A 13 -4.68 -8.91 -21.60
CA ARG A 13 -5.36 -9.84 -22.49
C ARG A 13 -5.31 -11.29 -22.01
N THR A 14 -4.53 -11.60 -20.98
CA THR A 14 -4.56 -12.93 -20.35
C THR A 14 -5.98 -13.20 -19.83
N PRO A 15 -6.58 -14.37 -20.13
CA PRO A 15 -7.98 -14.66 -19.78
C PRO A 15 -8.28 -14.43 -18.29
N GLY A 16 -9.21 -13.51 -18.00
CA GLY A 16 -9.62 -13.13 -16.65
C GLY A 16 -8.72 -12.09 -15.96
N ALA A 17 -7.55 -11.74 -16.51
CA ALA A 17 -6.60 -10.83 -15.88
C ALA A 17 -7.17 -9.42 -15.74
N ALA A 18 -7.66 -8.82 -16.81
CA ALA A 18 -8.27 -7.50 -16.76
C ALA A 18 -9.46 -7.43 -15.79
N ALA A 19 -10.27 -8.49 -15.74
CA ALA A 19 -11.46 -8.53 -14.90
C ALA A 19 -11.08 -8.48 -13.41
N PHE A 20 -10.18 -9.35 -12.91
CA PHE A 20 -9.83 -9.33 -11.50
C PHE A 20 -9.02 -8.09 -11.13
N PHE A 21 -8.15 -7.62 -12.01
CA PHE A 21 -7.35 -6.43 -11.78
C PHE A 21 -8.22 -5.18 -11.63
N LEU A 22 -9.14 -4.94 -12.58
CA LEU A 22 -10.01 -3.76 -12.54
C LEU A 22 -10.96 -3.79 -11.35
N THR A 23 -11.54 -4.94 -11.02
CA THR A 23 -12.42 -5.05 -9.84
C THR A 23 -11.68 -4.82 -8.53
N ALA A 24 -10.45 -5.32 -8.39
CA ALA A 24 -9.61 -5.04 -7.24
C ALA A 24 -9.18 -3.57 -7.20
N ALA A 25 -8.82 -2.97 -8.34
CA ALA A 25 -8.45 -1.55 -8.44
C ALA A 25 -9.61 -0.63 -8.02
N THR A 26 -10.83 -0.91 -8.48
CA THR A 26 -12.04 -0.17 -8.08
C THR A 26 -12.24 -0.21 -6.57
N GLY A 27 -12.16 -1.38 -5.95
CA GLY A 27 -12.31 -1.50 -4.50
C GLY A 27 -11.21 -0.80 -3.70
N ARG A 28 -9.98 -0.71 -4.23
CA ARG A 28 -8.88 0.04 -3.60
C ARG A 28 -9.14 1.54 -3.55
N ILE A 29 -9.83 2.13 -4.53
CA ILE A 29 -10.24 3.53 -4.47
C ILE A 29 -11.13 3.74 -3.24
N GLY A 30 -12.10 2.85 -3.00
CA GLY A 30 -12.93 2.89 -1.80
C GLY A 30 -12.12 2.77 -0.50
N ILE A 31 -11.13 1.86 -0.45
CA ILE A 31 -10.24 1.72 0.70
C ILE A 31 -9.46 3.03 0.94
N ALA A 32 -8.91 3.62 -0.11
CA ALA A 32 -8.16 4.88 -0.03
C ALA A 32 -9.03 6.07 0.41
N MET A 33 -10.34 6.03 0.16
CA MET A 33 -11.30 7.03 0.64
C MET A 33 -11.59 6.90 2.14
N THR A 34 -11.51 5.70 2.72
CA THR A 34 -12.12 5.39 4.02
C THR A 34 -11.49 6.16 5.16
N GLY A 35 -10.16 6.22 5.26
CA GLY A 35 -9.49 6.89 6.38
C GLY A 35 -9.88 8.36 6.52
N LEU A 36 -9.79 9.11 5.42
CA LEU A 36 -10.17 10.51 5.39
C LEU A 36 -11.71 10.68 5.45
N GLY A 37 -12.46 9.76 4.87
CA GLY A 37 -13.93 9.72 4.95
C GLY A 37 -14.44 9.61 6.38
N LEU A 38 -13.78 8.79 7.22
CA LEU A 38 -14.09 8.71 8.65
C LEU A 38 -13.87 10.05 9.37
N VAL A 39 -12.80 10.77 9.01
CA VAL A 39 -12.52 12.09 9.59
C VAL A 39 -13.63 13.08 9.23
N TRP A 40 -13.99 13.18 7.95
CA TRP A 40 -15.07 14.05 7.51
C TRP A 40 -16.42 13.70 8.15
N LEU A 41 -16.82 12.42 8.11
CA LEU A 41 -18.10 11.94 8.63
C LEU A 41 -18.26 12.21 10.12
N LEU A 42 -17.23 11.90 10.92
CA LEU A 42 -17.33 11.98 12.37
C LEU A 42 -17.11 13.42 12.87
N HIS A 43 -16.27 14.21 12.20
CA HIS A 43 -16.16 15.62 12.52
C HIS A 43 -17.47 16.35 12.24
N ASP A 44 -18.12 16.11 11.10
CA ASP A 44 -19.42 16.67 10.77
C ASP A 44 -20.50 16.33 11.80
N ARG A 45 -20.54 15.08 12.27
CA ARG A 45 -21.53 14.62 13.26
C ARG A 45 -21.26 15.03 14.70
N THR A 46 -20.00 15.14 15.10
CA THR A 46 -19.64 15.30 16.52
C THR A 46 -18.98 16.64 16.84
N GLY A 47 -18.58 17.43 15.82
CA GLY A 47 -17.75 18.62 15.98
C GLY A 47 -16.34 18.35 16.52
N SER A 48 -15.92 17.05 16.67
CA SER A 48 -14.70 16.65 17.37
C SER A 48 -13.71 15.96 16.44
N TYR A 49 -12.55 16.58 16.20
CA TYR A 49 -11.43 15.94 15.53
C TYR A 49 -10.80 14.81 16.38
N ALA A 50 -10.92 14.86 17.70
CA ALA A 50 -10.43 13.79 18.57
C ALA A 50 -11.22 12.49 18.34
N THR A 51 -12.56 12.56 18.27
CA THR A 51 -13.43 11.43 17.96
C THR A 51 -13.12 10.89 16.56
N ALA A 52 -13.00 11.77 15.57
CA ALA A 52 -12.68 11.41 14.19
C ALA A 52 -11.31 10.73 14.08
N GLY A 53 -10.30 11.28 14.77
CA GLY A 53 -8.96 10.70 14.83
C GLY A 53 -8.90 9.35 15.50
N LEU A 54 -9.63 9.15 16.61
CA LEU A 54 -9.72 7.85 17.29
C LEU A 54 -10.38 6.79 16.42
N ALA A 55 -11.42 7.14 15.67
CA ALA A 55 -12.09 6.22 14.76
C ALA A 55 -11.20 5.84 13.56
N ALA A 56 -10.55 6.82 12.92
CA ALA A 56 -9.62 6.59 11.81
C ALA A 56 -8.39 5.79 12.29
N GLY A 57 -7.85 6.11 13.47
CA GLY A 57 -6.75 5.37 14.08
C GLY A 57 -7.14 3.95 14.46
N GLY A 58 -8.33 3.76 15.04
CA GLY A 58 -8.89 2.43 15.36
C GLY A 58 -9.08 1.57 14.11
N PHE A 59 -9.62 2.16 13.04
CA PHE A 59 -9.73 1.51 11.73
C PHE A 59 -8.36 1.04 11.22
N ALA A 60 -7.39 1.94 11.13
CA ALA A 60 -6.06 1.64 10.58
C ALA A 60 -5.30 0.60 11.43
N LEU A 61 -5.40 0.71 12.76
CA LEU A 61 -4.77 -0.25 13.68
C LEU A 61 -5.39 -1.64 13.56
N ALA A 62 -6.72 -1.71 13.50
CA ALA A 62 -7.42 -2.97 13.32
C ALA A 62 -7.11 -3.61 11.96
N GLU A 63 -7.07 -2.83 10.88
CA GLU A 63 -6.64 -3.29 9.57
C GLU A 63 -5.22 -3.88 9.62
N ALA A 64 -4.28 -3.16 10.21
CA ALA A 64 -2.88 -3.58 10.28
C ALA A 64 -2.67 -4.86 11.09
N LEU A 65 -3.39 -5.03 12.20
CA LEU A 65 -3.23 -6.18 13.10
C LEU A 65 -4.07 -7.39 12.68
N VAL A 66 -5.31 -7.17 12.25
CA VAL A 66 -6.26 -8.25 11.91
C VAL A 66 -6.12 -8.69 10.45
N GLY A 67 -5.82 -7.77 9.54
CA GLY A 67 -5.69 -8.03 8.10
C GLY A 67 -4.82 -9.25 7.75
N PRO A 68 -3.58 -9.38 8.28
CA PRO A 68 -2.74 -10.54 8.00
C PRO A 68 -3.31 -11.87 8.52
N GLN A 69 -4.07 -11.86 9.62
CA GLN A 69 -4.72 -13.05 10.16
C GLN A 69 -5.88 -13.49 9.26
N LEU A 70 -6.64 -12.53 8.78
CA LEU A 70 -7.70 -12.76 7.82
C LEU A 70 -7.14 -13.24 6.46
N ALA A 71 -6.07 -12.63 5.97
CA ALA A 71 -5.40 -13.07 4.76
C ALA A 71 -4.92 -14.53 4.84
N ARG A 72 -4.51 -14.99 6.03
CA ARG A 72 -4.21 -16.40 6.29
C ARG A 72 -5.44 -17.30 6.10
N LEU A 73 -6.64 -16.85 6.52
CA LEU A 73 -7.87 -17.61 6.28
C LEU A 73 -8.17 -17.70 4.79
N VAL A 74 -7.91 -16.61 4.03
CA VAL A 74 -8.04 -16.60 2.57
C VAL A 74 -7.09 -17.61 1.93
N ASP A 75 -5.83 -17.63 2.32
CA ASP A 75 -4.85 -18.58 1.77
C ASP A 75 -5.25 -20.04 2.10
N ARG A 76 -5.79 -20.27 3.31
CA ARG A 76 -6.21 -21.60 3.77
C ARG A 76 -7.50 -22.13 3.13
N PHE A 77 -8.51 -21.28 2.98
CA PHE A 77 -9.86 -21.69 2.56
C PHE A 77 -10.24 -21.24 1.15
N GLY A 78 -9.42 -20.40 0.54
CA GLY A 78 -9.60 -19.84 -0.80
C GLY A 78 -10.31 -18.50 -0.82
N GLN A 79 -9.88 -17.64 -1.75
CA GLN A 79 -10.40 -16.27 -1.91
C GLN A 79 -11.92 -16.22 -2.11
N THR A 80 -12.45 -17.09 -2.95
CA THR A 80 -13.86 -17.08 -3.35
C THR A 80 -14.84 -17.47 -2.24
N ARG A 81 -14.36 -18.17 -1.20
CA ARG A 81 -15.18 -18.57 -0.04
C ARG A 81 -15.09 -17.56 1.09
N VAL A 82 -13.91 -17.04 1.34
CA VAL A 82 -13.63 -16.19 2.51
C VAL A 82 -13.95 -14.72 2.24
N LEU A 83 -13.70 -14.23 1.01
CA LEU A 83 -13.95 -12.83 0.67
C LEU A 83 -15.40 -12.39 0.86
N PRO A 84 -16.45 -13.17 0.50
CA PRO A 84 -17.83 -12.79 0.79
C PRO A 84 -18.10 -12.56 2.29
N CYS A 85 -17.50 -13.36 3.17
CA CYS A 85 -17.66 -13.19 4.64
C CYS A 85 -17.04 -11.85 5.10
N TYR A 86 -15.89 -11.47 4.53
CA TYR A 86 -15.27 -10.16 4.83
C TYR A 86 -16.13 -9.01 4.37
N LEU A 87 -16.67 -9.10 3.15
CA LEU A 87 -17.52 -8.07 2.59
C LEU A 87 -18.79 -7.89 3.44
N LEU A 88 -19.40 -9.00 3.90
CA LEU A 88 -20.54 -8.93 4.80
C LEU A 88 -20.16 -8.29 6.14
N ALA A 89 -19.07 -8.71 6.77
CA ALA A 89 -18.61 -8.14 8.03
C ALA A 89 -18.27 -6.65 7.89
N HIS A 90 -17.53 -6.27 6.83
CA HIS A 90 -17.20 -4.88 6.55
C HIS A 90 -18.46 -4.04 6.28
N GLY A 91 -19.35 -4.52 5.42
CA GLY A 91 -20.62 -3.84 5.12
C GLY A 91 -21.50 -3.64 6.36
N THR A 92 -21.62 -4.67 7.21
CA THR A 92 -22.36 -4.58 8.49
C THR A 92 -21.73 -3.54 9.42
N ALA A 93 -20.39 -3.52 9.53
CA ALA A 93 -19.68 -2.54 10.34
C ALA A 93 -19.85 -1.10 9.81
N VAL A 94 -19.81 -0.91 8.47
CA VAL A 94 -20.09 0.39 7.86
C VAL A 94 -21.54 0.83 8.08
N VAL A 95 -22.52 -0.06 7.95
CA VAL A 95 -23.91 0.26 8.30
C VAL A 95 -23.99 0.66 9.77
N GLY A 96 -23.38 -0.10 10.68
CA GLY A 96 -23.30 0.24 12.09
C GLY A 96 -22.70 1.62 12.35
N LEU A 97 -21.65 2.00 11.60
CA LEU A 97 -21.06 3.34 11.66
C LEU A 97 -22.05 4.42 11.19
N LEU A 98 -22.74 4.18 10.08
CA LEU A 98 -23.67 5.15 9.51
C LEU A 98 -24.91 5.40 10.36
N VAL A 99 -25.36 4.39 11.11
CA VAL A 99 -26.53 4.51 12.01
C VAL A 99 -26.16 4.80 13.47
N SER A 100 -24.85 4.88 13.79
CA SER A 100 -24.39 5.14 15.15
C SER A 100 -24.85 6.52 15.65
N THR A 101 -25.38 6.58 16.87
CA THR A 101 -25.87 7.81 17.51
C THR A 101 -24.92 8.34 18.57
N THR A 102 -23.94 7.52 18.98
CA THR A 102 -22.94 7.93 20.01
C THR A 102 -21.53 7.85 19.45
N PRO A 103 -20.62 8.75 19.89
CA PRO A 103 -19.20 8.72 19.48
C PRO A 103 -18.53 7.37 19.75
N ALA A 104 -18.81 6.75 20.89
CA ALA A 104 -18.23 5.45 21.24
C ALA A 104 -18.67 4.33 20.28
N ALA A 105 -19.97 4.27 19.94
CA ALA A 105 -20.48 3.31 18.97
C ALA A 105 -19.85 3.52 17.57
N ALA A 106 -19.67 4.77 17.16
CA ALA A 106 -19.02 5.10 15.89
C ALA A 106 -17.55 4.66 15.84
N ILE A 107 -16.78 4.88 16.92
CA ILE A 107 -15.39 4.42 17.03
C ILE A 107 -15.30 2.90 16.96
N VAL A 108 -16.17 2.20 17.70
CA VAL A 108 -16.21 0.72 17.67
C VAL A 108 -16.57 0.21 16.28
N ALA A 109 -17.61 0.77 15.65
CA ALA A 109 -18.01 0.39 14.29
C ALA A 109 -16.92 0.64 13.25
N ALA A 110 -16.22 1.79 13.32
CA ALA A 110 -15.08 2.10 12.47
C ALA A 110 -13.93 1.10 12.66
N THR A 111 -13.62 0.76 13.91
CA THR A 111 -12.60 -0.24 14.25
C THR A 111 -12.97 -1.63 13.71
N CYS A 112 -14.23 -2.05 13.85
CA CYS A 112 -14.72 -3.29 13.26
C CYS A 112 -14.67 -3.28 11.72
N ALA A 113 -14.99 -2.14 11.09
CA ALA A 113 -14.86 -1.99 9.64
C ALA A 113 -13.40 -2.15 9.18
N GLY A 114 -12.44 -1.57 9.91
CA GLY A 114 -11.01 -1.76 9.67
C GLY A 114 -10.56 -3.20 9.84
N ALA A 115 -11.02 -3.88 10.90
CA ALA A 115 -10.72 -5.30 11.11
C ALA A 115 -11.22 -6.20 9.96
N ALA A 116 -12.33 -5.82 9.31
CA ALA A 116 -12.96 -6.60 8.23
C ALA A 116 -12.67 -6.07 6.82
N VAL A 117 -11.83 -5.03 6.64
CA VAL A 117 -11.53 -4.48 5.32
C VAL A 117 -10.81 -5.51 4.45
N PRO A 118 -11.31 -5.79 3.23
CA PRO A 118 -10.69 -6.78 2.36
C PRO A 118 -9.38 -6.27 1.78
N GLN A 119 -8.33 -7.08 1.87
CA GLN A 119 -6.99 -6.76 1.36
C GLN A 119 -6.91 -6.96 -0.18
N LEU A 120 -7.69 -6.18 -0.95
CA LEU A 120 -7.89 -6.37 -2.40
C LEU A 120 -6.58 -6.33 -3.19
N GLY A 121 -5.60 -5.53 -2.75
CA GLY A 121 -4.27 -5.49 -3.35
C GLY A 121 -3.50 -6.80 -3.19
N ALA A 122 -3.49 -7.36 -1.98
CA ALA A 122 -2.83 -8.64 -1.70
C ALA A 122 -3.53 -9.80 -2.45
N LEU A 123 -4.86 -9.78 -2.52
CA LEU A 123 -5.65 -10.76 -3.26
C LEU A 123 -5.36 -10.73 -4.76
N SER A 124 -5.30 -9.55 -5.37
CA SER A 124 -4.95 -9.35 -6.77
C SER A 124 -3.50 -9.76 -7.05
N GLY A 125 -2.55 -9.36 -6.21
CA GLY A 125 -1.15 -9.76 -6.32
C GLY A 125 -0.95 -11.28 -6.27
N ALA A 126 -1.69 -11.97 -5.38
CA ALA A 126 -1.67 -13.44 -5.31
C ALA A 126 -2.25 -14.10 -6.58
N ARG A 127 -3.27 -13.49 -7.24
CA ARG A 127 -3.79 -13.97 -8.53
C ARG A 127 -2.76 -13.80 -9.65
N TRP A 128 -2.07 -12.66 -9.73
CA TRP A 128 -0.99 -12.47 -10.68
C TRP A 128 0.11 -13.52 -10.50
N ALA A 129 0.55 -13.72 -9.25
CA ALA A 129 1.55 -14.75 -8.96
C ALA A 129 1.07 -16.15 -9.38
N HIS A 130 -0.19 -16.49 -9.13
CA HIS A 130 -0.76 -17.78 -9.54
C HIS A 130 -0.79 -17.95 -11.06
N LEU A 131 -1.22 -16.92 -11.79
CA LEU A 131 -1.35 -17.00 -13.25
C LEU A 131 -0.01 -17.03 -14.00
N LEU A 132 1.00 -16.36 -13.48
CA LEU A 132 2.25 -16.12 -14.21
C LEU A 132 3.42 -17.02 -13.75
N ARG A 133 3.41 -17.53 -12.51
CA ARG A 133 4.56 -18.21 -11.90
C ARG A 133 5.09 -19.38 -12.70
N ALA A 134 4.22 -20.20 -13.28
CA ALA A 134 4.62 -21.46 -13.92
C ALA A 134 5.37 -21.24 -15.24
N GLU A 135 4.82 -20.42 -16.14
CA GLU A 135 5.28 -20.30 -17.52
C GLU A 135 5.77 -18.89 -17.90
N ARG A 136 5.31 -17.88 -17.16
CA ARG A 136 5.51 -16.45 -17.47
C ARG A 136 6.03 -15.65 -16.27
N GLY A 137 6.87 -16.27 -15.43
CA GLY A 137 7.40 -15.65 -14.22
C GLY A 137 8.27 -14.39 -14.47
N ASP A 138 8.79 -14.24 -15.68
CA ASP A 138 9.51 -13.05 -16.14
C ASP A 138 8.59 -11.82 -16.34
N GLU A 139 7.28 -12.02 -16.43
CA GLU A 139 6.27 -10.96 -16.52
C GLU A 139 5.75 -10.48 -15.16
N LEU A 140 6.09 -11.14 -14.06
CA LEU A 140 5.70 -10.72 -12.69
C LEU A 140 6.10 -9.27 -12.35
N PRO A 141 7.29 -8.78 -12.70
CA PRO A 141 7.63 -7.37 -12.48
C PRO A 141 6.66 -6.41 -13.17
N THR A 142 6.23 -6.71 -14.40
CA THR A 142 5.24 -5.92 -15.16
C THR A 142 3.87 -5.97 -14.49
N ALA A 143 3.43 -7.15 -14.02
CA ALA A 143 2.17 -7.32 -13.30
C ALA A 143 2.16 -6.55 -11.98
N PHE A 144 3.22 -6.63 -11.20
CA PHE A 144 3.33 -5.89 -9.93
C PHE A 144 3.56 -4.39 -10.12
N SER A 145 4.14 -3.99 -11.26
CA SER A 145 4.17 -2.58 -11.65
C SER A 145 2.75 -2.05 -11.93
N LEU A 146 1.91 -2.83 -12.61
CA LEU A 146 0.50 -2.51 -12.84
C LEU A 146 -0.28 -2.39 -11.50
N GLU A 147 0.00 -3.29 -10.54
CA GLU A 147 -0.56 -3.22 -9.18
C GLU A 147 -0.11 -1.95 -8.44
N SER A 148 1.15 -1.58 -8.56
CA SER A 148 1.70 -0.35 -7.99
C SER A 148 1.03 0.90 -8.58
N LEU A 149 0.83 0.92 -9.91
CA LEU A 149 0.11 2.00 -10.59
C LEU A 149 -1.35 2.12 -10.12
N ALA A 150 -2.06 0.99 -10.01
CA ALA A 150 -3.43 0.98 -9.49
C ALA A 150 -3.51 1.50 -8.05
N ASN A 151 -2.54 1.13 -7.22
CA ASN A 151 -2.45 1.62 -5.86
C ASN A 151 -2.18 3.12 -5.79
N ALA A 152 -1.20 3.62 -6.56
CA ALA A 152 -0.90 5.04 -6.66
C ALA A 152 -2.10 5.85 -7.16
N THR A 153 -2.82 5.33 -8.17
CA THR A 153 -4.05 5.95 -8.67
C THR A 153 -5.15 5.98 -7.61
N ALA A 154 -5.33 4.90 -6.84
CA ALA A 154 -6.32 4.87 -5.77
C ALA A 154 -6.02 5.91 -4.67
N PHE A 155 -4.76 6.04 -4.26
CA PHE A 155 -4.33 7.04 -3.27
C PHE A 155 -4.31 8.48 -3.81
N LEU A 156 -4.28 8.67 -5.13
CA LEU A 156 -4.45 9.98 -5.74
C LEU A 156 -5.94 10.36 -5.83
N VAL A 157 -6.78 9.45 -6.34
CA VAL A 157 -8.19 9.71 -6.63
C VAL A 157 -9.05 9.65 -5.37
N GLY A 158 -8.81 8.69 -4.48
CA GLY A 158 -9.63 8.47 -3.27
C GLY A 158 -9.73 9.70 -2.35
N PRO A 159 -8.61 10.27 -1.88
CA PRO A 159 -8.63 11.49 -1.08
C PRO A 159 -9.28 12.69 -1.76
N VAL A 160 -9.09 12.86 -3.08
CA VAL A 160 -9.72 13.94 -3.85
C VAL A 160 -11.24 13.80 -3.85
N LEU A 161 -11.75 12.60 -4.14
CA LEU A 161 -13.19 12.33 -4.15
C LEU A 161 -13.84 12.57 -2.78
N VAL A 162 -13.25 12.01 -1.73
CA VAL A 162 -13.80 12.14 -0.39
C VAL A 162 -13.74 13.56 0.14
N THR A 163 -12.68 14.31 -0.19
CA THR A 163 -12.54 15.70 0.22
C THR A 163 -13.55 16.59 -0.52
N ALA A 164 -13.74 16.38 -1.83
CA ALA A 164 -14.71 17.13 -2.61
C ALA A 164 -16.14 16.95 -2.09
N LEU A 165 -16.53 15.70 -1.79
CA LEU A 165 -17.85 15.39 -1.22
C LEU A 165 -17.99 15.90 0.22
N GLY A 166 -16.97 15.72 1.06
CA GLY A 166 -16.99 16.21 2.44
C GLY A 166 -17.07 17.72 2.53
N ALA A 167 -16.35 18.44 1.68
CA ALA A 167 -16.40 19.91 1.61
C ALA A 167 -17.76 20.43 1.08
N ALA A 168 -18.47 19.62 0.29
CA ALA A 168 -19.84 19.93 -0.16
C ALA A 168 -20.92 19.62 0.92
N GLY A 169 -20.53 19.11 2.10
CA GLY A 169 -21.46 18.71 3.17
C GLY A 169 -22.02 17.30 3.04
N ASP A 170 -21.51 16.50 2.09
CA ASP A 170 -22.00 15.16 1.77
C ASP A 170 -21.09 14.04 2.32
N ALA A 171 -20.61 14.18 3.56
CA ALA A 171 -19.69 13.22 4.18
C ALA A 171 -20.29 11.79 4.30
N VAL A 172 -21.61 11.69 4.48
CA VAL A 172 -22.34 10.41 4.48
C VAL A 172 -22.29 9.77 3.10
N LEU A 173 -22.54 10.54 2.04
CA LEU A 173 -22.49 10.06 0.66
C LEU A 173 -21.06 9.61 0.31
N ALA A 174 -20.04 10.38 0.71
CA ALA A 174 -18.63 9.99 0.51
C ALA A 174 -18.32 8.62 1.13
N SER A 175 -18.77 8.39 2.37
CA SER A 175 -18.58 7.11 3.08
C SER A 175 -19.39 5.98 2.42
N ALA A 176 -20.59 6.25 1.94
CA ALA A 176 -21.43 5.28 1.24
C ALA A 176 -20.80 4.88 -0.12
N ILE A 177 -20.24 5.83 -0.88
CA ILE A 177 -19.52 5.56 -2.13
C ILE A 177 -18.28 4.74 -1.85
N ALA A 178 -17.49 5.07 -0.83
CA ALA A 178 -16.33 4.29 -0.44
C ALA A 178 -16.71 2.83 -0.15
N ALA A 179 -17.75 2.60 0.65
CA ALA A 179 -18.27 1.28 0.95
C ALA A 179 -18.79 0.56 -0.31
N ALA A 180 -19.52 1.24 -1.17
CA ALA A 180 -20.04 0.67 -2.42
C ALA A 180 -18.90 0.21 -3.35
N LEU A 181 -17.82 0.99 -3.47
CA LEU A 181 -16.63 0.62 -4.25
C LEU A 181 -15.92 -0.60 -3.65
N ILE A 182 -15.77 -0.66 -2.32
CA ILE A 182 -15.14 -1.81 -1.63
C ILE A 182 -16.00 -3.06 -1.82
N LEU A 183 -17.29 -2.96 -1.52
CA LEU A 183 -18.21 -4.09 -1.57
C LEU A 183 -18.43 -4.57 -3.00
N GLY A 184 -18.66 -3.66 -3.95
CA GLY A 184 -18.86 -3.97 -5.36
C GLY A 184 -17.62 -4.56 -6.02
N GLY A 185 -16.45 -3.90 -5.83
CA GLY A 185 -15.18 -4.40 -6.34
C GLY A 185 -14.78 -5.73 -5.74
N GLY A 186 -14.97 -5.89 -4.42
CA GLY A 186 -14.72 -7.13 -3.69
C GLY A 186 -15.67 -8.28 -4.12
N ALA A 187 -16.95 -8.01 -4.26
CA ALA A 187 -17.95 -9.00 -4.70
C ALA A 187 -17.67 -9.46 -6.13
N ALA A 188 -17.38 -8.52 -7.04
CA ALA A 188 -16.99 -8.84 -8.39
C ALA A 188 -15.69 -9.66 -8.45
N LEU A 189 -14.71 -9.36 -7.58
CA LEU A 189 -13.49 -10.16 -7.44
C LEU A 189 -13.81 -11.57 -6.92
N ALA A 190 -14.67 -11.71 -5.89
CA ALA A 190 -15.07 -12.99 -5.31
C ALA A 190 -15.78 -13.90 -6.32
N ALA A 191 -16.56 -13.32 -7.23
CA ALA A 191 -17.29 -14.06 -8.28
C ALA A 191 -16.35 -14.70 -9.30
N GLN A 192 -15.11 -14.21 -9.45
CA GLN A 192 -14.14 -14.68 -10.45
C GLN A 192 -13.35 -15.89 -9.93
N ARG A 193 -13.91 -17.08 -10.12
CA ARG A 193 -13.34 -18.35 -9.63
C ARG A 193 -12.15 -18.85 -10.44
N ARG A 194 -12.11 -18.58 -11.74
CA ARG A 194 -11.10 -19.15 -12.68
C ARG A 194 -9.68 -18.67 -12.41
N THR A 195 -9.51 -17.43 -11.93
CA THR A 195 -8.21 -16.81 -11.66
C THR A 195 -7.81 -16.90 -10.19
N ALA A 196 -8.69 -17.41 -9.33
CA ALA A 196 -8.41 -17.52 -7.91
C ALA A 196 -7.36 -18.62 -7.65
N PRO A 197 -6.32 -18.34 -6.83
CA PRO A 197 -5.39 -19.37 -6.41
C PRO A 197 -6.11 -20.50 -5.68
N PRO A 198 -5.69 -21.76 -5.86
CA PRO A 198 -6.26 -22.88 -5.11
C PRO A 198 -5.94 -22.69 -3.60
N PRO A 199 -6.87 -23.08 -2.72
CA PRO A 199 -6.61 -23.05 -1.28
C PRO A 199 -5.43 -23.93 -0.92
N ALA A 200 -4.70 -23.55 0.13
CA ALA A 200 -3.61 -24.36 0.66
C ALA A 200 -4.12 -25.74 1.06
N ARG A 201 -3.40 -26.81 0.66
CA ARG A 201 -3.80 -28.18 0.98
C ARG A 201 -3.80 -28.39 2.49
N PRO A 202 -4.87 -28.93 3.08
CA PRO A 202 -4.96 -29.17 4.52
C PRO A 202 -4.13 -30.43 4.88
N SER A 203 -2.81 -30.27 5.03
CA SER A 203 -1.96 -31.24 5.71
C SER A 203 -1.32 -30.54 6.91
N ALA A 204 -1.21 -31.23 8.04
CA ALA A 204 -0.55 -30.69 9.22
C ALA A 204 0.88 -30.21 8.89
N ASP A 205 1.62 -30.98 8.11
CA ASP A 205 2.95 -30.63 7.59
C ASP A 205 2.91 -29.43 6.62
N GLY A 206 1.87 -29.29 5.80
CA GLY A 206 1.69 -28.18 4.88
C GLY A 206 1.52 -26.85 5.63
N ALA A 207 0.66 -26.82 6.63
CA ALA A 207 0.40 -25.64 7.44
C ALA A 207 1.65 -25.20 8.25
N VAL A 208 2.40 -26.14 8.79
CA VAL A 208 3.67 -25.86 9.48
C VAL A 208 4.72 -25.31 8.51
N ARG A 209 4.82 -25.90 7.33
CA ARG A 209 5.77 -25.46 6.28
C ARG A 209 5.43 -24.08 5.69
N GLU A 210 4.14 -23.73 5.59
CA GLU A 210 3.68 -22.41 5.13
C GLU A 210 4.01 -21.34 6.17
N ARG A 211 3.72 -21.59 7.45
CA ARG A 211 4.11 -20.71 8.56
C ARG A 211 5.64 -20.54 8.63
N SER A 212 6.40 -21.60 8.45
CA SER A 212 7.87 -21.53 8.47
C SER A 212 8.42 -20.64 7.36
N SER A 213 7.70 -20.46 6.24
CA SER A 213 8.14 -19.56 5.16
C SER A 213 8.09 -18.08 5.55
N LEU A 214 7.12 -17.68 6.38
CA LEU A 214 7.00 -16.31 6.90
C LEU A 214 7.99 -16.00 8.03
N LEU A 215 8.57 -17.02 8.66
CA LEU A 215 9.61 -16.87 9.68
C LEU A 215 11.02 -16.93 9.10
N ARG A 216 11.16 -17.12 7.80
CA ARG A 216 12.48 -17.13 7.16
C ARG A 216 13.13 -15.75 7.21
N PRO A 217 14.46 -15.68 7.43
CA PRO A 217 15.17 -14.40 7.47
C PRO A 217 14.92 -13.51 6.25
N ALA A 218 14.77 -14.10 5.07
CA ALA A 218 14.48 -13.36 3.84
C ALA A 218 13.13 -12.63 3.91
N PHE A 219 12.08 -13.28 4.42
CA PHE A 219 10.77 -12.62 4.55
C PHE A 219 10.77 -11.55 5.66
N LEU A 220 11.41 -11.82 6.79
CA LEU A 220 11.53 -10.84 7.88
C LEU A 220 12.28 -9.58 7.41
N LEU A 221 13.35 -9.74 6.63
CA LEU A 221 14.05 -8.61 6.00
C LEU A 221 13.15 -7.85 5.03
N LEU A 222 12.30 -8.53 4.25
CA LEU A 222 11.33 -7.89 3.36
C LEU A 222 10.28 -7.10 4.15
N ALA A 223 9.79 -7.61 5.27
CA ALA A 223 8.89 -6.88 6.16
C ALA A 223 9.58 -5.63 6.75
N CYS A 224 10.84 -5.74 7.19
CA CYS A 224 11.62 -4.60 7.65
C CYS A 224 11.87 -3.56 6.53
N LEU A 225 12.09 -4.00 5.29
CA LEU A 225 12.21 -3.12 4.13
C LEU A 225 10.89 -2.38 3.85
N ASN A 226 9.75 -3.05 3.97
CA ASN A 226 8.44 -2.41 3.85
C ASN A 226 8.18 -1.42 4.98
N LEU A 227 8.61 -1.72 6.20
CA LEU A 227 8.57 -0.74 7.31
C LEU A 227 9.44 0.47 7.00
N ALA A 228 10.66 0.29 6.47
CA ALA A 228 11.55 1.39 6.11
C ALA A 228 10.98 2.28 4.99
N ILE A 229 10.34 1.69 3.96
CA ILE A 229 9.65 2.49 2.94
C ILE A 229 8.43 3.21 3.52
N GLY A 230 7.75 2.60 4.48
CA GLY A 230 6.69 3.25 5.26
C GLY A 230 7.20 4.46 6.03
N LEU A 231 8.37 4.36 6.66
CA LEU A 231 8.99 5.52 7.33
C LEU A 231 9.20 6.70 6.36
N TYR A 232 9.62 6.42 5.14
CA TYR A 232 9.73 7.45 4.10
C TYR A 232 8.37 8.10 3.80
N PHE A 233 7.32 7.31 3.56
CA PHE A 233 5.98 7.84 3.26
C PHE A 233 5.42 8.72 4.38
N GLY A 234 5.53 8.27 5.64
CA GLY A 234 5.06 9.04 6.79
C GLY A 234 5.80 10.36 6.95
N THR A 235 7.12 10.35 6.72
CA THR A 235 7.95 11.56 6.72
C THR A 235 7.48 12.55 5.66
N MET A 236 7.32 12.10 4.40
CA MET A 236 6.97 12.98 3.28
C MET A 236 5.60 13.63 3.45
N GLY A 237 4.60 12.89 3.97
CA GLY A 237 3.26 13.42 4.21
C GLY A 237 3.24 14.62 5.16
N VAL A 238 4.06 14.60 6.19
CA VAL A 238 4.15 15.68 7.19
C VAL A 238 5.14 16.77 6.75
N ALA A 239 6.34 16.38 6.30
CA ALA A 239 7.43 17.30 6.06
C ALA A 239 7.16 18.30 4.93
N VAL A 240 6.51 17.87 3.83
CA VAL A 240 6.13 18.77 2.72
C VAL A 240 5.15 19.83 3.21
N THR A 241 4.16 19.43 4.01
CA THR A 241 3.17 20.36 4.58
C THR A 241 3.83 21.34 5.57
N ALA A 242 4.66 20.81 6.49
CA ALA A 242 5.39 21.63 7.45
C ALA A 242 6.31 22.66 6.76
N PHE A 243 6.97 22.26 5.67
CA PHE A 243 7.80 23.18 4.87
C PHE A 243 6.96 24.30 4.26
N ALA A 244 5.85 23.98 3.61
CA ALA A 244 4.99 24.95 2.94
C ALA A 244 4.40 25.96 3.95
N VAL A 245 3.93 25.48 5.10
CA VAL A 245 3.39 26.33 6.17
C VAL A 245 4.50 27.17 6.81
N GLY A 246 5.64 26.57 7.15
CA GLY A 246 6.76 27.27 7.79
C GLY A 246 7.41 28.36 6.94
N HIS A 247 7.28 28.28 5.61
CA HIS A 247 7.74 29.33 4.67
C HIS A 247 6.64 30.32 4.28
N GLY A 248 5.44 30.25 4.87
CA GLY A 248 4.33 31.15 4.56
C GLY A 248 3.70 30.93 3.17
N ILE A 249 3.88 29.75 2.57
CA ILE A 249 3.39 29.38 1.22
C ILE A 249 2.58 28.07 1.26
N PRO A 250 1.52 27.96 2.10
CA PRO A 250 0.80 26.70 2.28
C PRO A 250 0.23 26.13 0.97
N ALA A 251 -0.13 27.00 0.02
CA ALA A 251 -0.61 26.58 -1.30
C ALA A 251 0.42 25.82 -2.14
N ALA A 252 1.71 25.94 -1.84
CA ALA A 252 2.78 25.23 -2.56
C ALA A 252 2.82 23.72 -2.28
N ALA A 253 2.25 23.25 -1.16
CA ALA A 253 2.22 21.82 -0.83
C ALA A 253 1.48 21.00 -1.91
N THR A 254 0.36 21.48 -2.39
CA THR A 254 -0.46 20.79 -3.41
C THR A 254 0.30 20.51 -4.70
N PRO A 255 0.89 21.49 -5.39
CA PRO A 255 1.62 21.24 -6.63
C PRO A 255 2.89 20.37 -6.40
N ILE A 256 3.56 20.46 -5.25
CA ILE A 256 4.70 19.59 -4.92
C ILE A 256 4.23 18.14 -4.83
N ILE A 257 3.16 17.85 -4.09
CA ILE A 257 2.62 16.49 -3.94
C ILE A 257 2.08 15.97 -5.28
N ALA A 258 1.44 16.82 -6.08
CA ALA A 258 0.95 16.44 -7.41
C ALA A 258 2.11 16.07 -8.36
N ALA A 259 3.17 16.86 -8.39
CA ALA A 259 4.37 16.59 -9.19
C ALA A 259 5.07 15.29 -8.73
N ALA A 260 5.16 15.07 -7.42
CA ALA A 260 5.66 13.83 -6.81
C ALA A 260 4.86 12.61 -7.29
N SER A 261 3.53 12.68 -7.18
CA SER A 261 2.62 11.61 -7.61
C SER A 261 2.75 11.30 -9.10
N LEU A 262 2.86 12.33 -9.94
CA LEU A 262 3.06 12.18 -11.38
C LEU A 262 4.41 11.52 -11.68
N SER A 263 5.49 11.93 -11.00
CA SER A 263 6.80 11.31 -11.12
C SER A 263 6.75 9.82 -10.77
N GLY A 264 6.13 9.48 -9.65
CA GLY A 264 5.94 8.09 -9.24
C GLY A 264 5.14 7.28 -10.26
N LEU A 265 4.02 7.80 -10.76
CA LEU A 265 3.22 7.14 -11.79
C LEU A 265 4.02 6.89 -13.07
N LEU A 266 4.75 7.89 -13.57
CA LEU A 266 5.58 7.76 -14.76
C LEU A 266 6.73 6.77 -14.56
N ALA A 267 7.42 6.83 -13.42
CA ALA A 267 8.50 5.90 -13.09
C ALA A 267 8.01 4.45 -12.98
N GLY A 268 6.88 4.24 -12.33
CA GLY A 268 6.23 2.92 -12.22
C GLY A 268 5.81 2.37 -13.58
N TRP A 269 5.21 3.22 -14.41
CA TRP A 269 4.82 2.86 -15.76
C TRP A 269 6.01 2.47 -16.63
N LEU A 270 7.06 3.30 -16.64
CA LEU A 270 8.28 3.05 -17.40
C LEU A 270 9.02 1.80 -16.91
N TYR A 271 9.07 1.59 -15.59
CA TYR A 271 9.70 0.42 -15.00
C TYR A 271 9.03 -0.88 -15.46
N GLY A 272 7.70 -0.92 -15.45
CA GLY A 272 6.95 -2.11 -15.85
C GLY A 272 6.99 -2.42 -17.35
N LEU A 273 7.32 -1.44 -18.21
CA LEU A 273 7.50 -1.64 -19.65
C LEU A 273 8.87 -2.23 -20.02
N ARG A 274 9.86 -2.12 -19.11
CA ARG A 274 11.24 -2.53 -19.41
C ARG A 274 11.53 -3.92 -18.89
N ARG A 275 12.31 -4.70 -19.66
CA ARG A 275 12.94 -5.92 -19.15
C ARG A 275 14.22 -5.55 -18.41
N HIS A 276 14.37 -6.08 -17.22
CA HIS A 276 15.52 -5.84 -16.39
C HIS A 276 16.42 -7.07 -16.36
N PRO A 277 17.59 -7.06 -17.03
CA PRO A 277 18.48 -8.22 -17.07
C PRO A 277 19.19 -8.47 -15.74
N THR A 278 19.28 -7.45 -14.88
CA THR A 278 19.92 -7.56 -13.57
C THR A 278 19.01 -8.28 -12.57
N PRO A 279 19.57 -9.13 -11.67
CA PRO A 279 18.81 -9.79 -10.63
C PRO A 279 18.08 -8.80 -9.71
N ALA A 280 16.83 -9.11 -9.33
CA ALA A 280 15.98 -8.25 -8.50
C ALA A 280 16.65 -7.76 -7.18
N PRO A 281 17.43 -8.58 -6.44
CA PRO A 281 18.13 -8.08 -5.24
C PRO A 281 19.14 -6.96 -5.53
N ARG A 282 19.86 -7.04 -6.66
CA ARG A 282 20.79 -5.97 -7.06
C ARG A 282 20.05 -4.72 -7.49
N GLN A 283 18.95 -4.86 -8.22
CA GLN A 283 18.11 -3.74 -8.60
C GLN A 283 17.56 -3.01 -7.36
N LEU A 284 17.14 -3.77 -6.32
CA LEU A 284 16.66 -3.20 -5.06
C LEU A 284 17.74 -2.36 -4.36
N VAL A 285 18.99 -2.85 -4.33
CA VAL A 285 20.11 -2.09 -3.76
C VAL A 285 20.32 -0.79 -4.53
N VAL A 286 20.30 -0.84 -5.87
CA VAL A 286 20.45 0.36 -6.72
C VAL A 286 19.31 1.36 -6.49
N ALA A 287 18.05 0.89 -6.45
CA ALA A 287 16.89 1.74 -6.22
C ALA A 287 16.93 2.39 -4.82
N ALA A 288 17.29 1.61 -3.78
CA ALA A 288 17.43 2.11 -2.42
C ALA A 288 18.58 3.13 -2.31
N THR A 289 19.71 2.90 -2.97
CA THR A 289 20.83 3.84 -2.99
C THR A 289 20.44 5.15 -3.70
N TYR A 290 19.76 5.06 -4.84
CA TYR A 290 19.25 6.22 -5.54
C TYR A 290 18.26 7.02 -4.67
N LEU A 291 17.29 6.36 -4.05
CA LEU A 291 16.33 6.97 -3.12
C LEU A 291 17.06 7.69 -1.98
N THR A 292 18.06 7.06 -1.38
CA THR A 292 18.84 7.65 -0.29
C THR A 292 19.61 8.88 -0.74
N ALA A 293 20.30 8.78 -1.89
CA ALA A 293 21.09 9.89 -2.42
C ALA A 293 20.23 11.11 -2.76
N THR A 294 19.05 10.90 -3.34
CA THR A 294 18.11 11.99 -3.64
C THR A 294 17.42 12.52 -2.40
N ALA A 295 17.12 11.66 -1.42
CA ALA A 295 16.50 12.07 -0.15
C ALA A 295 17.38 13.02 0.68
N VAL A 296 18.71 12.98 0.51
CA VAL A 296 19.62 13.95 1.16
C VAL A 296 19.36 15.39 0.69
N LEU A 297 18.81 15.57 -0.51
CA LEU A 297 18.48 16.90 -1.04
C LEU A 297 17.26 17.55 -0.33
N LEU A 298 16.41 16.75 0.33
CA LEU A 298 15.16 17.22 0.92
C LEU A 298 15.39 18.19 2.11
N PRO A 299 16.20 17.85 3.13
CA PRO A 299 16.44 18.77 4.25
C PRO A 299 17.26 20.01 3.84
N LEU A 300 17.90 19.99 2.68
CA LEU A 300 18.71 21.09 2.15
C LEU A 300 17.90 22.07 1.28
N ALA A 301 16.57 21.89 1.18
CA ALA A 301 15.74 22.68 0.28
C ALA A 301 15.61 24.14 0.73
N PRO A 302 16.14 25.13 -0.02
CA PRO A 302 16.03 26.56 0.29
C PRO A 302 14.74 27.19 -0.25
N SER A 303 14.00 26.49 -1.12
CA SER A 303 12.80 27.01 -1.77
C SER A 303 11.82 25.89 -2.15
N ALA A 304 10.55 26.26 -2.41
CA ALA A 304 9.53 25.31 -2.86
C ALA A 304 9.86 24.65 -4.21
N VAL A 305 10.53 25.39 -5.12
CA VAL A 305 10.95 24.85 -6.43
C VAL A 305 12.03 23.80 -6.25
N TRP A 306 13.03 24.07 -5.39
CA TRP A 306 14.05 23.09 -5.05
C TRP A 306 13.43 21.84 -4.40
N LEU A 307 12.57 22.04 -3.41
CA LEU A 307 11.89 20.94 -2.74
C LEU A 307 11.09 20.12 -3.75
N GLY A 308 10.32 20.75 -4.62
CA GLY A 308 9.56 20.07 -5.67
C GLY A 308 10.44 19.22 -6.57
N ALA A 309 11.57 19.77 -7.03
CA ALA A 309 12.55 19.03 -7.85
C ALA A 309 13.15 17.83 -7.08
N ALA A 310 13.55 18.02 -5.82
CA ALA A 310 14.10 16.97 -4.98
C ALA A 310 13.08 15.85 -4.73
N VAL A 311 11.83 16.21 -4.45
CA VAL A 311 10.74 15.24 -4.24
C VAL A 311 10.45 14.46 -5.53
N VAL A 312 10.37 15.13 -6.70
CA VAL A 312 10.18 14.46 -8.00
C VAL A 312 11.28 13.44 -8.27
N LEU A 313 12.54 13.78 -8.00
CA LEU A 313 13.67 12.85 -8.16
C LEU A 313 13.55 11.65 -7.21
N THR A 314 13.21 11.90 -5.95
CA THR A 314 13.14 10.84 -4.92
C THR A 314 11.95 9.90 -5.18
N GLU A 315 10.79 10.46 -5.55
CA GLU A 315 9.58 9.67 -5.84
C GLU A 315 9.74 8.76 -7.06
N ALA A 316 10.62 9.08 -8.01
CA ALA A 316 10.92 8.21 -9.13
C ALA A 316 11.50 6.84 -8.72
N ALA A 317 12.12 6.72 -7.55
CA ALA A 317 12.64 5.45 -7.02
C ALA A 317 11.57 4.58 -6.33
N ILE A 318 10.46 5.17 -5.90
CA ILE A 318 9.47 4.51 -5.05
C ILE A 318 8.79 3.33 -5.76
N PRO A 319 8.14 3.50 -6.94
CA PRO A 319 7.46 2.39 -7.59
C PRO A 319 8.38 1.22 -7.97
N PRO A 320 9.60 1.44 -8.54
CA PRO A 320 10.55 0.35 -8.74
C PRO A 320 10.87 -0.40 -7.45
N THR A 321 11.08 0.32 -6.34
CA THR A 321 11.34 -0.30 -5.03
C THR A 321 10.18 -1.16 -4.57
N LEU A 322 8.94 -0.66 -4.63
CA LEU A 322 7.73 -1.42 -4.25
C LEU A 322 7.52 -2.67 -5.12
N VAL A 323 7.72 -2.55 -6.42
CA VAL A 323 7.64 -3.69 -7.34
C VAL A 323 8.66 -4.76 -6.99
N LEU A 324 9.91 -4.35 -6.71
CA LEU A 324 10.99 -5.26 -6.33
C LEU A 324 10.71 -5.95 -5.00
N LEU A 325 10.21 -5.23 -4.01
CA LEU A 325 9.80 -5.80 -2.72
C LEU A 325 8.68 -6.85 -2.91
N THR A 326 7.72 -6.57 -3.79
CA THR A 326 6.62 -7.51 -4.09
C THR A 326 7.14 -8.75 -4.83
N VAL A 327 8.00 -8.58 -5.85
CA VAL A 327 8.65 -9.69 -6.58
C VAL A 327 9.49 -10.55 -5.66
N LEU A 328 10.27 -9.94 -4.78
CA LEU A 328 11.13 -10.67 -3.84
C LEU A 328 10.31 -11.38 -2.77
N THR A 329 9.20 -10.81 -2.32
CA THR A 329 8.26 -11.46 -1.41
C THR A 329 7.64 -12.69 -2.06
N GLU A 330 7.20 -12.57 -3.32
CA GLU A 330 6.65 -13.68 -4.10
C GLU A 330 7.63 -14.86 -4.18
N ARG A 331 8.93 -14.57 -4.37
CA ARG A 331 9.97 -15.59 -4.46
C ARG A 331 10.38 -16.17 -3.10
N ALA A 332 10.27 -15.40 -2.02
CA ALA A 332 10.70 -15.80 -0.68
C ALA A 332 9.69 -16.69 0.04
N VAL A 333 8.40 -16.58 -0.33
CA VAL A 333 7.28 -17.20 0.38
C VAL A 333 6.63 -18.29 -0.47
N ARG A 334 6.07 -19.31 0.20
CA ARG A 334 5.31 -20.35 -0.49
C ARG A 334 3.97 -19.84 -1.03
N PRO A 335 3.47 -20.43 -2.14
CA PRO A 335 2.22 -19.99 -2.76
C PRO A 335 1.02 -19.91 -1.81
N GLY A 336 0.89 -20.85 -0.86
CA GLY A 336 -0.21 -20.92 0.09
C GLY A 336 -0.12 -19.92 1.26
N ALA A 337 0.87 -19.00 1.27
CA ALA A 337 1.00 -17.94 2.26
C ALA A 337 1.20 -16.55 1.62
N LEU A 338 0.95 -16.42 0.32
CA LEU A 338 1.24 -15.18 -0.42
C LEU A 338 0.34 -14.03 -0.02
N THR A 339 -0.97 -14.26 0.11
CA THR A 339 -1.91 -13.20 0.51
C THR A 339 -1.54 -12.70 1.90
N GLN A 340 -1.22 -13.61 2.82
CA GLN A 340 -0.77 -13.25 4.16
C GLN A 340 0.56 -12.48 4.13
N ALA A 341 1.53 -12.89 3.32
CA ALA A 341 2.82 -12.20 3.18
C ALA A 341 2.68 -10.77 2.67
N PHE A 342 1.90 -10.57 1.61
CA PHE A 342 1.64 -9.23 1.07
C PHE A 342 0.90 -8.34 2.07
N THR A 343 -0.03 -8.90 2.83
CA THR A 343 -0.75 -8.15 3.87
C THR A 343 0.17 -7.77 5.03
N TRP A 344 1.08 -8.66 5.48
CA TRP A 344 2.09 -8.32 6.48
C TRP A 344 3.02 -7.19 6.01
N ASN A 345 3.44 -7.21 4.74
CA ASN A 345 4.25 -6.14 4.17
C ASN A 345 3.51 -4.80 4.17
N ASN A 346 2.22 -4.80 3.81
CA ASN A 346 1.37 -3.60 3.88
C ASN A 346 1.23 -3.10 5.33
N SER A 347 1.00 -4.00 6.29
CA SER A 347 0.92 -3.64 7.72
C SER A 347 2.24 -3.07 8.23
N ALA A 348 3.39 -3.63 7.83
CA ALA A 348 4.71 -3.10 8.18
C ALA A 348 4.93 -1.69 7.60
N SER A 349 4.54 -1.47 6.34
CA SER A 349 4.62 -0.15 5.71
C SER A 349 3.69 0.86 6.41
N ALA A 350 2.46 0.48 6.74
CA ALA A 350 1.53 1.33 7.47
C ALA A 350 2.06 1.70 8.87
N ALA A 351 2.64 0.74 9.60
CA ALA A 351 3.25 0.97 10.90
C ALA A 351 4.45 1.94 10.80
N GLY A 352 5.31 1.75 9.80
CA GLY A 352 6.41 2.67 9.51
C GLY A 352 5.93 4.09 9.21
N SER A 353 4.88 4.21 8.39
CA SER A 353 4.29 5.51 8.03
C SER A 353 3.71 6.23 9.24
N ALA A 354 2.97 5.54 10.09
CA ALA A 354 2.39 6.12 11.31
C ALA A 354 3.49 6.58 12.29
N LEU A 355 4.52 5.75 12.48
CA LEU A 355 5.67 6.09 13.34
C LEU A 355 6.40 7.34 12.82
N ALA A 356 6.73 7.36 11.53
CA ALA A 356 7.47 8.46 10.94
C ALA A 356 6.67 9.75 10.88
N ALA A 357 5.36 9.71 10.64
CA ALA A 357 4.51 10.89 10.68
C ALA A 357 4.54 11.57 12.08
N SER A 358 4.45 10.75 13.13
CA SER A 358 4.57 11.25 14.51
C SER A 358 5.94 11.87 14.81
N LEU A 359 7.03 11.20 14.38
CA LEU A 359 8.38 11.68 14.58
C LEU A 359 8.69 12.93 13.76
N ALA A 360 8.18 12.99 12.49
CA ALA A 360 8.36 14.14 11.62
C ALA A 360 7.65 15.39 12.15
N GLY A 361 6.46 15.23 12.73
CA GLY A 361 5.76 16.33 13.40
C GLY A 361 6.59 16.89 14.55
N ARG A 362 7.09 16.03 15.45
CA ARG A 362 7.96 16.47 16.56
C ARG A 362 9.25 17.12 16.09
N ALA A 363 9.85 16.59 15.02
CA ALA A 363 11.07 17.15 14.45
C ALA A 363 10.81 18.53 13.80
N ALA A 364 9.65 18.71 13.15
CA ALA A 364 9.21 20.01 12.64
C ALA A 364 9.04 21.04 13.75
N ASP A 365 8.42 20.65 14.89
CA ASP A 365 8.22 21.52 16.03
C ASP A 365 9.54 21.91 16.72
N ALA A 366 10.49 20.97 16.83
CA ALA A 366 11.75 21.17 17.54
C ALA A 366 12.84 21.85 16.70
N TRP A 367 12.92 21.53 15.42
CA TRP A 367 14.05 21.94 14.53
C TRP A 367 13.59 22.67 13.26
N GLY A 368 12.31 23.04 13.22
CA GLY A 368 11.70 23.71 12.06
C GLY A 368 11.42 22.76 10.88
N PRO A 369 10.93 23.33 9.75
CA PRO A 369 10.47 22.54 8.60
C PRO A 369 11.53 21.61 8.01
N SER A 370 12.80 22.04 7.97
CA SER A 370 13.91 21.23 7.44
C SER A 370 14.21 20.02 8.32
N GLY A 371 13.98 20.13 9.64
CA GLY A 371 14.18 19.04 10.61
C GLY A 371 13.29 17.83 10.32
N ALA A 372 12.06 18.06 9.85
CA ALA A 372 11.15 16.99 9.50
C ALA A 372 11.68 16.09 8.38
N PHE A 373 12.44 16.65 7.43
CA PHE A 373 12.98 15.88 6.31
C PHE A 373 14.18 15.00 6.65
N VAL A 374 14.87 15.23 7.77
CA VAL A 374 16.08 14.45 8.15
C VAL A 374 15.80 12.96 8.26
N GLN A 375 14.57 12.58 8.58
CA GLN A 375 14.18 11.18 8.67
C GLN A 375 14.17 10.47 7.31
N ALA A 376 13.95 11.18 6.20
CA ALA A 376 13.88 10.57 4.86
C ALA A 376 15.23 9.95 4.43
N PRO A 377 16.39 10.65 4.48
CA PRO A 377 17.68 10.02 4.22
C PRO A 377 18.04 8.92 5.24
N VAL A 378 17.65 9.06 6.52
CA VAL A 378 17.87 8.01 7.52
C VAL A 378 17.10 6.74 7.16
N ALA A 379 15.83 6.87 6.81
CA ALA A 379 15.03 5.73 6.32
C ALA A 379 15.65 5.12 5.05
N GLY A 380 16.18 5.95 4.15
CA GLY A 380 16.91 5.53 2.96
C GLY A 380 18.16 4.71 3.30
N VAL A 381 18.99 5.16 4.24
CA VAL A 381 20.17 4.41 4.70
C VAL A 381 19.77 3.05 5.27
N VAL A 382 18.74 3.01 6.12
CA VAL A 382 18.20 1.74 6.64
C VAL A 382 17.75 0.83 5.51
N LEU A 383 17.06 1.38 4.50
CA LEU A 383 16.61 0.64 3.32
C LEU A 383 17.80 0.03 2.55
N VAL A 384 18.88 0.79 2.32
CA VAL A 384 20.09 0.30 1.65
C VAL A 384 20.74 -0.83 2.44
N LEU A 385 20.94 -0.65 3.75
CA LEU A 385 21.56 -1.66 4.61
C LEU A 385 20.77 -2.97 4.59
N LEU A 386 19.45 -2.89 4.76
CA LEU A 386 18.57 -4.06 4.70
C LEU A 386 18.55 -4.71 3.32
N ALA A 387 18.58 -3.93 2.22
CA ALA A 387 18.63 -4.45 0.86
C ALA A 387 19.94 -5.21 0.58
N VAL A 388 21.08 -4.70 1.07
CA VAL A 388 22.37 -5.37 0.97
C VAL A 388 22.39 -6.67 1.76
N VAL A 389 21.87 -6.67 2.99
CA VAL A 389 21.77 -7.87 3.83
C VAL A 389 20.87 -8.90 3.14
N LEU A 390 19.71 -8.50 2.63
CA LEU A 390 18.81 -9.39 1.89
C LEU A 390 19.49 -10.00 0.66
N ALA A 391 20.21 -9.20 -0.12
CA ALA A 391 20.95 -9.70 -1.29
C ALA A 391 21.96 -10.78 -0.90
N ARG A 392 22.70 -10.60 0.21
CA ARG A 392 23.66 -11.60 0.73
C ARG A 392 22.97 -12.87 1.22
N VAL A 393 21.83 -12.74 1.93
CA VAL A 393 21.06 -13.91 2.42
C VAL A 393 20.55 -14.74 1.25
N LEU A 394 20.05 -14.10 0.19
CA LEU A 394 19.53 -14.79 -0.99
C LEU A 394 20.62 -15.45 -1.85
N VAL A 395 21.86 -14.98 -1.80
CA VAL A 395 23.02 -15.63 -2.46
C VAL A 395 23.47 -16.86 -1.69
N ARG A 396 23.50 -16.81 -0.35
CA ARG A 396 23.93 -17.93 0.51
C ARG A 396 22.91 -19.06 0.60
N GLY A 397 21.66 -18.80 0.28
CA GLY A 397 20.57 -19.79 0.33
C GLY A 397 20.34 -20.55 -1.00
N ARG A 398 21.16 -20.26 -2.03
CA ARG A 398 21.23 -21.03 -3.29
C ARG A 398 22.32 -22.07 -3.22
#